data_a84ba94537b3ae08e8fbb63b24cca515
#
_entry.id   a84ba94537b3ae08e8fbb63b24cca515
#
_cell.length_a   1.000
_cell.length_b   1.000
_cell.length_c   1.000
_cell.angle_alpha   90.00
_cell.angle_beta   90.00
_cell.angle_gamma   90.00
#
_symmetry.space_group_name_H-M   'P 1'
#
loop_
_entity.id
_entity.type
_entity.pdbx_description
1 polymer ?
#
loop_
_entity_poly.entity_id
_entity_poly.type
_entity_poly.pdbx_seq_one_letter_code
_entity_poly.pdbx_strand_id
1 'polypeptide(L)'
;MTYNIAIIGATGAVGHKLLSTILDRKFPTNEIYLLASKKSAGKKITHNNKEFMVKDLDSFNFSKVDIAFFSAGASVSSKYALLAEESNCYVIDNTSFFRMHEDIPLVVPEVNEEDLDTSNRKIIANPNCSTIQMLVALFPIHKINKIKKIIVSTYQSVSGAGQQAMNELTEQSKSYFSKDQIVCKSFPKQIAYNVIPQIDIFTDNKFTKEEMKMVNETNKILDKNINVNATCVRVPSYMGHAESIYIELEKDMSIEDLERALQNAEGIKYSNSDYHTPIDCEGEDW
;
A
#
# COMPACT_ATOMS: atom_id res chain seq x y z
N MET A 1 -14.03 2.02 -24.02
CA MET A 1 -12.80 1.19 -24.24
C MET A 1 -12.73 0.20 -23.10
N THR A 2 -12.37 -1.05 -23.33
CA THR A 2 -12.22 -2.08 -22.29
C THR A 2 -10.81 -2.62 -22.33
N TYR A 3 -10.28 -3.06 -21.18
CA TYR A 3 -8.88 -3.43 -21.00
C TYR A 3 -8.74 -4.90 -20.61
N ASN A 4 -7.70 -5.54 -21.11
CA ASN A 4 -7.23 -6.82 -20.62
C ASN A 4 -6.30 -6.58 -19.41
N ILE A 5 -6.62 -7.17 -18.28
CA ILE A 5 -5.90 -6.94 -17.01
C ILE A 5 -5.19 -8.20 -16.56
N ALA A 6 -3.98 -8.07 -16.04
CA ALA A 6 -3.30 -9.13 -15.30
C ALA A 6 -3.10 -8.73 -13.83
N ILE A 7 -3.31 -9.66 -12.91
CA ILE A 7 -3.02 -9.52 -11.49
C ILE A 7 -1.94 -10.52 -11.11
N ILE A 8 -0.72 -10.04 -10.86
CA ILE A 8 0.45 -10.83 -10.49
C ILE A 8 0.53 -10.92 -8.96
N GLY A 9 0.55 -12.14 -8.43
CA GLY A 9 0.38 -12.39 -6.99
C GLY A 9 -1.08 -12.53 -6.58
N ALA A 10 -1.94 -12.97 -7.51
CA ALA A 10 -3.39 -13.05 -7.36
C ALA A 10 -3.87 -13.86 -6.15
N THR A 11 -3.06 -14.80 -5.64
CA THR A 11 -3.40 -15.65 -4.47
C THR A 11 -3.03 -15.01 -3.13
N GLY A 12 -2.41 -13.84 -3.13
CA GLY A 12 -2.11 -13.06 -1.92
C GLY A 12 -3.27 -12.17 -1.49
N ALA A 13 -3.20 -11.62 -0.27
CA ALA A 13 -4.26 -10.73 0.26
C ALA A 13 -4.50 -9.51 -0.66
N VAL A 14 -3.43 -8.84 -1.10
CA VAL A 14 -3.52 -7.70 -2.03
C VAL A 14 -4.09 -8.13 -3.39
N GLY A 15 -3.68 -9.28 -3.92
CA GLY A 15 -4.20 -9.78 -5.20
C GLY A 15 -5.70 -10.07 -5.18
N HIS A 16 -6.20 -10.62 -4.07
CA HIS A 16 -7.64 -10.81 -3.85
C HIS A 16 -8.38 -9.47 -3.77
N LYS A 17 -7.82 -8.49 -3.03
CA LYS A 17 -8.44 -7.16 -2.91
C LYS A 17 -8.43 -6.39 -4.23
N LEU A 18 -7.36 -6.50 -5.03
CA LEU A 18 -7.30 -5.94 -6.38
C LEU A 18 -8.41 -6.50 -7.27
N LEU A 19 -8.58 -7.84 -7.29
CA LEU A 19 -9.64 -8.47 -8.07
C LEU A 19 -11.02 -7.97 -7.65
N SER A 20 -11.31 -7.96 -6.34
CA SER A 20 -12.60 -7.49 -5.84
C SER A 20 -12.82 -6.01 -6.19
N THR A 21 -11.84 -5.14 -5.96
CA THR A 21 -11.95 -3.70 -6.24
C THR A 21 -12.20 -3.42 -7.74
N ILE A 22 -11.48 -4.10 -8.64
CA ILE A 22 -11.68 -3.96 -10.09
C ILE A 22 -13.11 -4.34 -10.48
N LEU A 23 -13.63 -5.43 -9.92
CA LEU A 23 -14.96 -5.94 -10.25
C LEU A 23 -16.08 -5.10 -9.61
N ASP A 24 -15.93 -4.75 -8.33
CA ASP A 24 -16.94 -4.02 -7.55
C ASP A 24 -17.07 -2.57 -8.04
N ARG A 25 -15.95 -1.93 -8.43
CA ARG A 25 -15.93 -0.62 -9.07
C ARG A 25 -16.32 -0.65 -10.56
N LYS A 26 -16.61 -1.83 -11.11
CA LYS A 26 -17.02 -2.02 -12.52
C LYS A 26 -15.99 -1.40 -13.48
N PHE A 27 -14.69 -1.53 -13.16
CA PHE A 27 -13.65 -1.07 -14.07
C PHE A 27 -13.84 -1.72 -15.45
N PRO A 28 -13.70 -1.00 -16.56
CA PRO A 28 -14.02 -1.50 -17.90
C PRO A 28 -13.03 -2.58 -18.35
N THR A 29 -13.29 -3.82 -17.99
CA THR A 29 -12.46 -4.99 -18.32
C THR A 29 -13.03 -5.82 -19.44
N ASN A 30 -12.17 -6.37 -20.30
CA ASN A 30 -12.49 -7.42 -21.26
C ASN A 30 -12.10 -8.79 -20.66
N GLU A 31 -10.80 -9.03 -20.42
CA GLU A 31 -10.28 -10.25 -19.81
C GLU A 31 -9.50 -9.92 -18.53
N ILE A 32 -9.61 -10.78 -17.52
CA ILE A 32 -8.81 -10.70 -16.28
C ILE A 32 -7.99 -11.98 -16.14
N TYR A 33 -6.67 -11.85 -16.13
CA TYR A 33 -5.71 -12.93 -15.95
C TYR A 33 -5.17 -12.91 -14.52
N LEU A 34 -5.47 -13.97 -13.76
CA LEU A 34 -4.90 -14.16 -12.44
C LEU A 34 -3.61 -14.97 -12.55
N LEU A 35 -2.49 -14.38 -12.13
CA LEU A 35 -1.16 -14.95 -12.28
C LEU A 35 -0.48 -15.16 -10.93
N ALA A 36 0.13 -16.34 -10.77
CA ALA A 36 0.93 -16.67 -9.60
C ALA A 36 2.03 -17.68 -9.97
N SER A 37 2.81 -18.12 -8.99
CA SER A 37 3.81 -19.17 -9.20
C SER A 37 3.18 -20.49 -9.64
N LYS A 38 3.96 -21.33 -10.30
CA LYS A 38 3.57 -22.69 -10.73
C LYS A 38 2.90 -23.51 -9.62
N LYS A 39 3.31 -23.33 -8.35
CA LYS A 39 2.70 -24.00 -7.17
C LYS A 39 1.24 -23.60 -6.96
N SER A 40 0.84 -22.41 -7.39
CA SER A 40 -0.53 -21.89 -7.24
C SER A 40 -1.34 -21.97 -8.52
N ALA A 41 -0.74 -22.28 -9.66
CA ALA A 41 -1.43 -22.47 -10.92
C ALA A 41 -2.48 -23.59 -10.81
N GLY A 42 -3.62 -23.38 -11.46
CA GLY A 42 -4.79 -24.28 -11.39
C GLY A 42 -5.72 -24.04 -10.21
N LYS A 43 -5.34 -23.22 -9.22
CA LYS A 43 -6.27 -22.80 -8.17
C LYS A 43 -7.37 -21.91 -8.77
N LYS A 44 -8.54 -21.96 -8.15
CA LYS A 44 -9.66 -21.08 -8.49
C LYS A 44 -9.85 -20.01 -7.43
N ILE A 45 -10.12 -18.79 -7.85
CA ILE A 45 -10.53 -17.68 -7.00
C ILE A 45 -11.94 -17.31 -7.41
N THR A 46 -12.86 -17.27 -6.45
CA THR A 46 -14.28 -16.94 -6.69
C THR A 46 -14.59 -15.55 -6.17
N HIS A 47 -15.24 -14.74 -6.99
CA HIS A 47 -15.82 -13.45 -6.61
C HIS A 47 -17.21 -13.31 -7.21
N ASN A 48 -18.23 -13.01 -6.38
CA ASN A 48 -19.63 -12.85 -6.81
C ASN A 48 -20.12 -13.98 -7.74
N ASN A 49 -19.88 -15.25 -7.37
CA ASN A 49 -20.23 -16.47 -8.12
C ASN A 49 -19.49 -16.63 -9.47
N LYS A 50 -18.54 -15.76 -9.80
CA LYS A 50 -17.68 -15.92 -10.97
C LYS A 50 -16.35 -16.55 -10.55
N GLU A 51 -15.97 -17.63 -11.23
CA GLU A 51 -14.71 -18.32 -10.99
C GLU A 51 -13.62 -17.83 -11.94
N PHE A 52 -12.44 -17.56 -11.38
CA PHE A 52 -11.24 -17.19 -12.11
C PHE A 52 -10.15 -18.21 -11.85
N MET A 53 -9.56 -18.76 -12.92
CA MET A 53 -8.48 -19.73 -12.79
C MET A 53 -7.13 -19.02 -12.72
N VAL A 54 -6.32 -19.36 -11.73
CA VAL A 54 -4.95 -18.87 -11.59
C VAL A 54 -4.05 -19.58 -12.60
N LYS A 55 -3.30 -18.81 -13.42
CA LYS A 55 -2.35 -19.31 -14.40
C LYS A 55 -0.92 -19.17 -13.91
N ASP A 56 -0.02 -19.93 -14.49
CA ASP A 56 1.41 -19.87 -14.21
C ASP A 56 2.03 -18.63 -14.83
N LEU A 57 2.67 -17.81 -13.99
CA LEU A 57 3.34 -16.58 -14.40
C LEU A 57 4.54 -16.85 -15.32
N ASP A 58 5.30 -17.92 -15.07
CA ASP A 58 6.53 -18.22 -15.84
C ASP A 58 6.27 -18.48 -17.33
N SER A 59 5.06 -18.98 -17.69
CA SER A 59 4.68 -19.28 -19.05
C SER A 59 3.74 -18.23 -19.66
N PHE A 60 3.48 -17.13 -18.97
CA PHE A 60 2.49 -16.16 -19.42
C PHE A 60 3.06 -15.16 -20.43
N ASN A 61 2.27 -14.87 -21.47
CA ASN A 61 2.61 -13.89 -22.49
C ASN A 61 1.92 -12.55 -22.22
N PHE A 62 2.67 -11.53 -21.88
CA PHE A 62 2.18 -10.19 -21.55
C PHE A 62 1.64 -9.40 -22.76
N SER A 63 1.94 -9.78 -24.00
CA SER A 63 1.40 -9.11 -25.19
C SER A 63 -0.14 -9.16 -25.28
N LYS A 64 -0.80 -9.94 -24.41
CA LYS A 64 -2.26 -10.05 -24.32
C LYS A 64 -2.88 -9.09 -23.32
N VAL A 65 -2.09 -8.28 -22.64
CA VAL A 65 -2.49 -7.50 -21.46
C VAL A 65 -2.22 -6.02 -21.72
N ASP A 66 -3.18 -5.19 -21.38
CA ASP A 66 -3.04 -3.73 -21.45
C ASP A 66 -2.49 -3.17 -20.14
N ILE A 67 -2.95 -3.72 -18.99
CA ILE A 67 -2.57 -3.24 -17.64
C ILE A 67 -2.26 -4.44 -16.74
N ALA A 68 -1.10 -4.43 -16.09
CA ALA A 68 -0.67 -5.46 -15.15
C ALA A 68 -0.41 -4.89 -13.76
N PHE A 69 -1.08 -5.44 -12.74
CA PHE A 69 -0.90 -5.11 -11.33
C PHE A 69 0.04 -6.10 -10.67
N PHE A 70 1.12 -5.61 -10.08
CA PHE A 70 2.14 -6.43 -9.43
C PHE A 70 2.06 -6.35 -7.91
N SER A 71 1.87 -7.48 -7.24
CA SER A 71 1.80 -7.59 -5.77
C SER A 71 2.48 -8.86 -5.23
N ALA A 72 3.38 -9.48 -6.01
CA ALA A 72 4.02 -10.76 -5.67
C ALA A 72 5.41 -10.62 -5.01
N GLY A 73 5.81 -9.41 -4.63
CA GLY A 73 7.10 -9.10 -4.01
C GLY A 73 8.15 -8.61 -5.00
N ALA A 74 9.18 -7.93 -4.46
CA ALA A 74 10.20 -7.20 -5.23
C ALA A 74 10.95 -8.06 -6.25
N SER A 75 11.28 -9.31 -5.92
CA SER A 75 11.98 -10.23 -6.84
C SER A 75 11.16 -10.62 -8.06
N VAL A 76 9.83 -10.66 -7.93
CA VAL A 76 8.92 -10.93 -9.06
C VAL A 76 8.82 -9.68 -9.92
N SER A 77 8.62 -8.52 -9.31
CA SER A 77 8.55 -7.24 -10.04
C SER A 77 9.82 -6.96 -10.82
N SER A 78 11.00 -7.13 -10.22
CA SER A 78 12.29 -6.89 -10.90
C SER A 78 12.47 -7.67 -12.20
N LYS A 79 11.85 -8.85 -12.30
CA LYS A 79 11.95 -9.72 -13.48
C LYS A 79 10.81 -9.48 -14.47
N TYR A 80 9.57 -9.57 -13.99
CA TYR A 80 8.40 -9.66 -14.87
C TYR A 80 7.80 -8.32 -15.23
N ALA A 81 7.99 -7.27 -14.44
CA ALA A 81 7.49 -5.94 -14.78
C ALA A 81 8.19 -5.38 -16.02
N LEU A 82 9.50 -5.61 -16.15
CA LEU A 82 10.24 -5.21 -17.35
C LEU A 82 9.75 -5.97 -18.60
N LEU A 83 9.49 -7.27 -18.49
CA LEU A 83 8.93 -8.08 -19.59
C LEU A 83 7.51 -7.63 -20.00
N ALA A 84 6.72 -7.19 -19.02
CA ALA A 84 5.40 -6.62 -19.30
C ALA A 84 5.53 -5.27 -20.02
N GLU A 85 6.41 -4.38 -19.57
CA GLU A 85 6.70 -3.10 -20.22
C GLU A 85 7.21 -3.29 -21.65
N GLU A 86 8.15 -4.19 -21.88
CA GLU A 86 8.66 -4.56 -23.22
C GLU A 86 7.53 -5.08 -24.16
N SER A 87 6.50 -5.71 -23.58
CA SER A 87 5.31 -6.15 -24.29
C SER A 87 4.27 -5.05 -24.51
N ASN A 88 4.63 -3.79 -24.27
CA ASN A 88 3.76 -2.60 -24.38
C ASN A 88 2.63 -2.54 -23.34
N CYS A 89 2.71 -3.30 -22.25
CA CYS A 89 1.76 -3.34 -21.15
C CYS A 89 2.10 -2.25 -20.12
N TYR A 90 1.09 -1.52 -19.63
CA TYR A 90 1.26 -0.67 -18.45
C TYR A 90 1.36 -1.53 -17.20
N VAL A 91 2.30 -1.18 -16.33
CA VAL A 91 2.55 -1.89 -15.07
C VAL A 91 2.27 -0.96 -13.90
N ILE A 92 1.41 -1.40 -12.98
CA ILE A 92 1.22 -0.76 -11.68
C ILE A 92 1.86 -1.67 -10.63
N ASP A 93 3.02 -1.25 -10.12
CA ASP A 93 3.81 -2.06 -9.19
C ASP A 93 3.59 -1.64 -7.74
N ASN A 94 2.90 -2.48 -6.99
CA ASN A 94 2.69 -2.29 -5.55
C ASN A 94 3.87 -2.75 -4.68
N THR A 95 4.94 -3.31 -5.29
CA THR A 95 6.12 -3.73 -4.54
C THR A 95 7.07 -2.55 -4.28
N SER A 96 8.08 -2.76 -3.44
CA SER A 96 9.06 -1.70 -3.17
C SER A 96 10.17 -1.58 -4.21
N PHE A 97 10.20 -2.46 -5.24
CA PHE A 97 11.37 -2.57 -6.10
C PHE A 97 11.65 -1.28 -6.89
N PHE A 98 10.64 -0.75 -7.57
CA PHE A 98 10.81 0.40 -8.47
C PHE A 98 10.63 1.77 -7.81
N ARG A 99 10.16 1.84 -6.56
CA ARG A 99 9.77 3.09 -5.92
C ARG A 99 10.83 4.18 -5.94
N MET A 100 12.11 3.80 -5.76
CA MET A 100 13.23 4.74 -5.71
C MET A 100 14.03 4.81 -7.01
N HIS A 101 13.58 4.19 -8.10
CA HIS A 101 14.18 4.38 -9.42
C HIS A 101 13.87 5.78 -9.96
N GLU A 102 14.87 6.50 -10.42
CA GLU A 102 14.72 7.91 -10.84
C GLU A 102 13.82 8.08 -12.07
N ASP A 103 13.89 7.12 -13.00
CA ASP A 103 13.13 7.11 -14.26
C ASP A 103 11.70 6.54 -14.13
N ILE A 104 11.33 6.04 -12.96
CA ILE A 104 10.00 5.46 -12.71
C ILE A 104 9.21 6.36 -11.77
N PRO A 105 8.01 6.83 -12.18
CA PRO A 105 7.17 7.66 -11.36
C PRO A 105 6.64 6.88 -10.14
N LEU A 106 6.66 7.52 -8.99
CA LEU A 106 6.09 7.02 -7.74
C LEU A 106 4.86 7.86 -7.43
N VAL A 107 3.66 7.29 -7.62
CA VAL A 107 2.44 8.09 -7.74
C VAL A 107 1.43 7.79 -6.65
N VAL A 108 0.94 8.85 -6.04
CA VAL A 108 -0.32 8.92 -5.29
C VAL A 108 -1.26 9.83 -6.09
N PRO A 109 -2.33 9.30 -6.71
CA PRO A 109 -3.15 10.08 -7.65
C PRO A 109 -3.63 11.44 -7.11
N GLU A 110 -4.02 11.50 -5.84
CA GLU A 110 -4.50 12.71 -5.17
C GLU A 110 -3.40 13.75 -4.91
N VAL A 111 -2.11 13.38 -5.11
CA VAL A 111 -0.94 14.20 -4.73
C VAL A 111 -0.12 14.65 -5.92
N ASN A 112 0.23 13.73 -6.81
CA ASN A 112 1.18 13.96 -7.91
C ASN A 112 0.84 13.18 -9.18
N GLU A 113 -0.44 13.16 -9.59
CA GLU A 113 -0.86 12.47 -10.83
C GLU A 113 -0.15 12.99 -12.07
N GLU A 114 0.26 14.26 -12.07
CA GLU A 114 1.00 14.89 -13.16
C GLU A 114 2.36 14.24 -13.45
N ASP A 115 2.94 13.53 -12.50
CA ASP A 115 4.19 12.78 -12.71
C ASP A 115 4.04 11.65 -13.74
N LEU A 116 2.81 11.19 -14.00
CA LEU A 116 2.52 10.22 -15.07
C LEU A 116 2.84 10.77 -16.46
N ASP A 117 2.59 12.06 -16.69
CA ASP A 117 2.80 12.71 -17.98
C ASP A 117 4.28 13.01 -18.25
N THR A 118 5.11 13.01 -17.22
CA THR A 118 6.54 13.34 -17.32
C THR A 118 7.40 12.11 -17.63
N SER A 119 6.86 10.90 -17.48
CA SER A 119 7.60 9.65 -17.66
C SER A 119 7.34 9.00 -19.01
N ASN A 120 8.40 8.55 -19.66
CA ASN A 120 8.32 7.71 -20.86
C ASN A 120 8.22 6.21 -20.51
N ARG A 121 8.22 5.84 -19.22
CA ARG A 121 8.11 4.47 -18.75
C ARG A 121 6.64 4.06 -18.66
N LYS A 122 6.39 2.78 -18.87
CA LYS A 122 5.07 2.18 -18.63
C LYS A 122 4.95 1.52 -17.26
N ILE A 123 6.02 1.57 -16.47
CA ILE A 123 6.01 1.12 -15.08
C ILE A 123 5.70 2.33 -14.19
N ILE A 124 4.68 2.19 -13.37
CA ILE A 124 4.25 3.15 -12.35
C ILE A 124 4.39 2.46 -11.00
N ALA A 125 5.19 3.02 -10.11
CA ALA A 125 5.34 2.50 -8.76
C ALA A 125 4.24 3.05 -7.86
N ASN A 126 3.60 2.14 -7.08
CA ASN A 126 2.66 2.49 -6.03
C ASN A 126 3.39 2.58 -4.69
N PRO A 127 3.23 3.66 -3.91
CA PRO A 127 3.99 3.86 -2.69
C PRO A 127 3.63 2.89 -1.55
N ASN A 128 4.33 3.03 -0.43
CA ASN A 128 4.02 2.36 0.82
C ASN A 128 2.65 2.79 1.37
N CYS A 129 1.91 1.87 1.96
CA CYS A 129 0.55 2.12 2.46
C CYS A 129 0.47 3.26 3.47
N SER A 130 1.40 3.33 4.43
CA SER A 130 1.45 4.42 5.40
C SER A 130 1.86 5.74 4.74
N THR A 131 2.79 5.71 3.79
CA THR A 131 3.17 6.91 3.02
C THR A 131 1.96 7.47 2.25
N ILE A 132 1.19 6.62 1.56
CA ILE A 132 0.02 7.06 0.78
C ILE A 132 -0.97 7.80 1.68
N GLN A 133 -1.45 7.17 2.77
CA GLN A 133 -2.46 7.78 3.63
C GLN A 133 -1.96 9.07 4.30
N MET A 134 -0.69 9.13 4.70
CA MET A 134 -0.07 10.34 5.24
C MET A 134 -0.07 11.47 4.19
N LEU A 135 0.37 11.18 2.98
CA LEU A 135 0.51 12.20 1.93
C LEU A 135 -0.84 12.71 1.44
N VAL A 136 -1.85 11.86 1.30
CA VAL A 136 -3.22 12.30 0.97
C VAL A 136 -3.73 13.29 2.01
N ALA A 137 -3.50 13.03 3.30
CA ALA A 137 -3.91 13.94 4.38
C ALA A 137 -3.08 15.24 4.42
N LEU A 138 -1.79 15.20 4.11
CA LEU A 138 -0.90 16.35 4.23
C LEU A 138 -0.83 17.24 2.98
N PHE A 139 -1.12 16.70 1.81
CA PHE A 139 -1.00 17.44 0.55
C PHE A 139 -1.86 18.71 0.49
N PRO A 140 -3.15 18.71 0.91
CA PRO A 140 -3.97 19.91 0.91
C PRO A 140 -3.36 21.04 1.75
N ILE A 141 -2.72 20.68 2.87
CA ILE A 141 -2.03 21.62 3.75
C ILE A 141 -0.76 22.15 3.07
N HIS A 142 0.04 21.22 2.51
CA HIS A 142 1.31 21.56 1.86
C HIS A 142 1.12 22.48 0.65
N LYS A 143 0.00 22.35 -0.08
CA LYS A 143 -0.35 23.25 -1.21
C LYS A 143 -0.50 24.71 -0.79
N ILE A 144 -1.08 24.97 0.36
CA ILE A 144 -1.37 26.35 0.84
C ILE A 144 -0.28 26.87 1.76
N ASN A 145 0.42 26.00 2.49
CA ASN A 145 1.50 26.39 3.38
C ASN A 145 2.52 25.23 3.47
N LYS A 146 3.72 25.48 2.99
CA LYS A 146 4.77 24.45 2.89
C LYS A 146 5.09 23.79 4.23
N ILE A 147 5.07 22.47 4.23
CA ILE A 147 5.51 21.66 5.37
C ILE A 147 7.04 21.56 5.31
N LYS A 148 7.70 21.91 6.41
CA LYS A 148 9.15 21.80 6.58
C LYS A 148 9.56 20.51 7.28
N LYS A 149 8.70 20.03 8.19
CA LYS A 149 9.01 18.85 9.00
C LYS A 149 7.77 18.03 9.27
N ILE A 150 7.94 16.72 9.26
CA ILE A 150 6.93 15.73 9.65
C ILE A 150 7.53 14.83 10.72
N ILE A 151 6.84 14.67 11.84
CA ILE A 151 7.09 13.62 12.82
C ILE A 151 5.85 12.74 12.84
N VAL A 152 6.00 11.46 12.52
CA VAL A 152 4.87 10.53 12.41
C VAL A 152 5.10 9.29 13.24
N SER A 153 4.08 8.86 13.97
CA SER A 153 4.00 7.54 14.58
C SER A 153 2.85 6.78 13.96
N THR A 154 3.14 5.61 13.37
CA THR A 154 2.13 4.78 12.73
C THR A 154 1.66 3.67 13.66
N TYR A 155 0.40 3.28 13.53
CA TYR A 155 -0.23 2.13 14.18
C TYR A 155 -0.74 1.21 13.08
N GLN A 156 0.15 0.28 12.61
CA GLN A 156 -0.09 -0.50 11.40
C GLN A 156 -0.68 -1.87 11.73
N SER A 157 -1.77 -2.21 11.08
CA SER A 157 -2.44 -3.51 11.20
C SER A 157 -1.58 -4.66 10.66
N VAL A 158 -1.89 -5.88 11.08
CA VAL A 158 -1.17 -7.09 10.65
C VAL A 158 -1.38 -7.44 9.18
N SER A 159 -2.44 -6.96 8.53
CA SER A 159 -2.70 -7.22 7.10
C SER A 159 -1.57 -6.73 6.19
N GLY A 160 -0.85 -5.67 6.58
CA GLY A 160 0.32 -5.18 5.86
C GLY A 160 1.46 -6.22 5.74
N ALA A 161 1.50 -7.23 6.63
CA ALA A 161 2.41 -8.37 6.55
C ALA A 161 1.76 -9.60 5.86
N GLY A 162 0.54 -9.48 5.34
CA GLY A 162 -0.15 -10.48 4.55
C GLY A 162 -1.00 -11.49 5.35
N GLN A 163 -1.61 -12.44 4.64
CA GLN A 163 -2.57 -13.38 5.21
C GLN A 163 -2.01 -14.24 6.36
N GLN A 164 -0.73 -14.63 6.27
CA GLN A 164 -0.10 -15.43 7.32
C GLN A 164 0.01 -14.67 8.64
N ALA A 165 0.28 -13.37 8.59
CA ALA A 165 0.33 -12.51 9.76
C ALA A 165 -1.05 -12.31 10.42
N MET A 166 -2.10 -12.20 9.62
CA MET A 166 -3.48 -12.17 10.13
C MET A 166 -3.85 -13.50 10.82
N ASN A 167 -3.50 -14.63 10.21
CA ASN A 167 -3.71 -15.95 10.81
C ASN A 167 -2.91 -16.10 12.12
N GLU A 168 -1.67 -15.60 12.14
CA GLU A 168 -0.83 -15.64 13.34
C GLU A 168 -1.44 -14.86 14.51
N LEU A 169 -1.97 -13.64 14.26
CA LEU A 169 -2.68 -12.87 15.28
C LEU A 169 -3.86 -13.67 15.86
N THR A 170 -4.64 -14.33 14.98
CA THR A 170 -5.77 -15.16 15.40
C THR A 170 -5.32 -16.33 16.28
N GLU A 171 -4.31 -17.08 15.85
CA GLU A 171 -3.81 -18.24 16.61
C GLU A 171 -3.14 -17.83 17.92
N GLN A 172 -2.35 -16.75 17.93
CA GLN A 172 -1.76 -16.20 19.15
C GLN A 172 -2.84 -15.74 20.14
N SER A 173 -3.93 -15.14 19.67
CA SER A 173 -5.06 -14.72 20.52
C SER A 173 -5.75 -15.93 21.16
N LYS A 174 -6.00 -17.00 20.42
CA LYS A 174 -6.53 -18.26 20.96
C LYS A 174 -5.59 -18.85 22.01
N SER A 175 -4.30 -18.98 21.69
CA SER A 175 -3.29 -19.54 22.60
C SER A 175 -3.14 -18.71 23.88
N TYR A 176 -3.27 -17.39 23.79
CA TYR A 176 -3.21 -16.50 24.96
C TYR A 176 -4.33 -16.80 25.97
N PHE A 177 -5.57 -16.98 25.50
CA PHE A 177 -6.70 -17.29 26.39
C PHE A 177 -6.69 -18.75 26.88
N SER A 178 -6.25 -19.69 26.05
CA SER A 178 -6.10 -21.10 26.45
C SER A 178 -4.90 -21.35 27.35
N LYS A 179 -4.00 -20.35 27.50
CA LYS A 179 -2.69 -20.47 28.18
C LYS A 179 -1.77 -21.48 27.50
N ASP A 180 -1.92 -21.68 26.21
CA ASP A 180 -1.05 -22.51 25.39
C ASP A 180 0.23 -21.73 25.00
N GLN A 181 1.21 -22.47 24.45
CA GLN A 181 2.44 -21.87 23.97
C GLN A 181 2.16 -20.94 22.78
N ILE A 182 2.60 -19.69 22.89
CA ILE A 182 2.53 -18.70 21.80
C ILE A 182 3.69 -18.90 20.85
N VAL A 183 3.39 -18.99 19.55
CA VAL A 183 4.36 -19.17 18.47
C VAL A 183 4.43 -17.92 17.62
N CYS A 184 5.64 -17.37 17.41
CA CYS A 184 5.91 -16.25 16.52
C CYS A 184 6.56 -16.78 15.21
N LYS A 185 5.96 -16.47 14.05
CA LYS A 185 6.45 -16.90 12.73
C LYS A 185 6.59 -15.71 11.77
N SER A 186 5.59 -14.86 11.72
CA SER A 186 5.53 -13.67 10.84
C SER A 186 6.12 -12.44 11.52
N PHE A 187 6.11 -12.41 12.83
CA PHE A 187 6.61 -11.29 13.64
C PHE A 187 7.79 -11.70 14.52
N PRO A 188 8.71 -10.75 14.84
CA PRO A 188 9.86 -11.03 15.69
C PRO A 188 9.47 -11.27 17.17
N LYS A 189 8.29 -10.85 17.57
CA LYS A 189 7.71 -10.95 18.92
C LYS A 189 6.23 -11.30 18.82
N GLN A 190 5.64 -11.72 19.95
CA GLN A 190 4.19 -11.88 20.07
C GLN A 190 3.49 -10.58 19.66
N ILE A 191 2.51 -10.67 18.75
CA ILE A 191 1.68 -9.53 18.33
C ILE A 191 0.36 -9.47 19.09
N ALA A 192 -0.24 -10.61 19.44
CA ALA A 192 -1.49 -10.61 20.19
C ALA A 192 -1.33 -9.87 21.53
N TYR A 193 -2.16 -8.85 21.76
CA TYR A 193 -2.15 -7.99 22.95
C TYR A 193 -0.84 -7.25 23.19
N ASN A 194 -0.09 -6.94 22.13
CA ASN A 194 1.20 -6.26 22.18
C ASN A 194 1.34 -5.23 21.06
N VAL A 195 2.33 -4.35 21.17
CA VAL A 195 2.78 -3.43 20.12
C VAL A 195 4.25 -3.71 19.80
N ILE A 196 4.60 -3.73 18.52
CA ILE A 196 5.96 -4.06 18.09
C ILE A 196 6.51 -2.87 17.31
N PRO A 197 7.42 -2.06 17.87
CA PRO A 197 8.02 -0.90 17.21
C PRO A 197 9.14 -1.34 16.26
N GLN A 198 8.84 -2.31 15.42
CA GLN A 198 9.73 -2.83 14.39
C GLN A 198 8.89 -3.40 13.24
N ILE A 199 8.89 -2.70 12.11
CA ILE A 199 8.31 -3.20 10.86
C ILE A 199 9.43 -3.30 9.83
N ASP A 200 9.61 -4.52 9.26
CA ASP A 200 10.75 -4.87 8.44
C ASP A 200 12.07 -4.92 9.25
N ILE A 201 13.22 -4.97 8.61
CA ILE A 201 14.54 -5.08 9.23
C ILE A 201 15.13 -3.70 9.53
N PHE A 202 16.00 -3.63 10.54
CA PHE A 202 16.78 -2.43 10.82
C PHE A 202 17.84 -2.19 9.75
N THR A 203 18.04 -0.93 9.42
CA THR A 203 19.12 -0.43 8.57
C THR A 203 20.32 0.03 9.41
N ASP A 204 21.42 0.39 8.77
CA ASP A 204 22.64 0.80 9.48
C ASP A 204 22.46 2.06 10.36
N ASN A 205 21.53 2.94 9.99
CA ASN A 205 21.20 4.14 10.74
C ASN A 205 20.23 3.89 11.91
N LYS A 206 19.92 2.63 12.23
CA LYS A 206 19.02 2.19 13.31
C LYS A 206 17.53 2.42 13.08
N PHE A 207 17.14 3.00 11.96
CA PHE A 207 15.74 3.00 11.53
C PHE A 207 15.40 1.67 10.87
N THR A 208 14.12 1.32 10.88
CA THR A 208 13.63 0.18 10.10
C THR A 208 13.49 0.55 8.62
N LYS A 209 13.46 -0.45 7.74
CA LYS A 209 13.19 -0.19 6.31
C LYS A 209 11.82 0.46 6.10
N GLU A 210 10.83 0.14 6.93
CA GLU A 210 9.51 0.75 6.85
C GLU A 210 9.57 2.25 7.13
N GLU A 211 10.27 2.66 8.16
CA GLU A 211 10.50 4.07 8.50
C GLU A 211 11.23 4.79 7.37
N MET A 212 12.26 4.15 6.79
CA MET A 212 13.00 4.73 5.67
C MET A 212 12.17 4.83 4.39
N LYS A 213 11.17 3.94 4.16
CA LYS A 213 10.21 4.11 3.06
C LYS A 213 9.42 5.40 3.24
N MET A 214 8.88 5.65 4.43
CA MET A 214 8.14 6.89 4.70
C MET A 214 8.97 8.14 4.44
N VAL A 215 10.24 8.14 4.87
CA VAL A 215 11.17 9.26 4.62
C VAL A 215 11.42 9.46 3.12
N ASN A 216 11.90 8.42 2.45
CA ASN A 216 12.37 8.52 1.07
C ASN A 216 11.22 8.74 0.07
N GLU A 217 10.09 8.06 0.29
CA GLU A 217 8.93 8.16 -0.58
C GLU A 217 8.25 9.53 -0.43
N THR A 218 8.13 10.06 0.80
CA THR A 218 7.65 11.44 1.02
C THR A 218 8.50 12.46 0.28
N ASN A 219 9.83 12.32 0.36
CA ASN A 219 10.75 13.23 -0.30
C ASN A 219 10.67 13.13 -1.83
N LYS A 220 10.38 11.96 -2.37
CA LYS A 220 10.22 11.76 -3.82
C LYS A 220 8.88 12.28 -4.34
N ILE A 221 7.80 12.06 -3.58
CA ILE A 221 6.43 12.37 -4.02
C ILE A 221 6.06 13.82 -3.75
N LEU A 222 6.37 14.35 -2.55
CA LEU A 222 5.85 15.63 -2.09
C LEU A 222 6.86 16.75 -2.20
N ASP A 223 7.95 16.68 -1.45
CA ASP A 223 9.04 17.68 -1.50
C ASP A 223 10.31 17.10 -0.85
N LYS A 224 11.42 17.12 -1.59
CA LYS A 224 12.73 16.63 -1.16
C LYS A 224 13.33 17.36 0.05
N ASN A 225 12.81 18.54 0.37
CA ASN A 225 13.31 19.37 1.48
C ASN A 225 12.59 19.11 2.80
N ILE A 226 11.55 18.27 2.81
CA ILE A 226 10.82 17.95 4.05
C ILE A 226 11.69 17.05 4.93
N ASN A 227 11.89 17.47 6.18
CA ASN A 227 12.55 16.64 7.19
C ASN A 227 11.52 15.68 7.81
N VAL A 228 11.61 14.40 7.48
CA VAL A 228 10.67 13.37 7.96
C VAL A 228 11.34 12.51 9.03
N ASN A 229 10.66 12.32 10.16
CA ASN A 229 11.03 11.36 11.20
C ASN A 229 9.84 10.44 11.46
N ALA A 230 9.99 9.15 11.19
CA ALA A 230 8.95 8.16 11.33
C ALA A 230 9.28 7.13 12.42
N THR A 231 8.26 6.73 13.18
CA THR A 231 8.28 5.56 14.06
C THR A 231 7.16 4.63 13.64
N CYS A 232 7.51 3.46 13.11
CA CYS A 232 6.54 2.51 12.59
C CYS A 232 6.26 1.38 13.58
N VAL A 233 5.00 1.27 14.04
CA VAL A 233 4.60 0.31 15.07
C VAL A 233 3.55 -0.65 14.52
N ARG A 234 3.78 -1.96 14.65
CA ARG A 234 2.80 -3.00 14.38
C ARG A 234 1.87 -3.15 15.58
N VAL A 235 0.55 -3.10 15.33
CA VAL A 235 -0.49 -3.23 16.36
C VAL A 235 -1.38 -4.45 16.07
N PRO A 236 -2.07 -5.00 17.09
CA PRO A 236 -2.89 -6.21 16.96
C PRO A 236 -4.28 -5.91 16.40
N SER A 237 -4.36 -5.14 15.33
CA SER A 237 -5.58 -4.96 14.53
C SER A 237 -5.43 -5.69 13.19
N TYR A 238 -6.55 -6.17 12.63
CA TYR A 238 -6.51 -6.96 11.40
C TYR A 238 -6.27 -6.10 10.18
N MET A 239 -7.01 -5.02 9.98
CA MET A 239 -6.96 -4.15 8.80
C MET A 239 -6.97 -2.68 9.20
N GLY A 240 -6.61 -1.83 8.25
CA GLY A 240 -6.53 -0.39 8.42
C GLY A 240 -5.31 0.04 9.25
N HIS A 241 -4.80 1.22 8.94
CA HIS A 241 -3.70 1.83 9.69
C HIS A 241 -4.17 3.15 10.27
N ALA A 242 -3.62 3.53 11.42
CA ALA A 242 -3.78 4.87 11.98
C ALA A 242 -2.41 5.54 12.11
N GLU A 243 -2.39 6.86 12.11
CA GLU A 243 -1.17 7.64 12.24
C GLU A 243 -1.41 8.86 13.12
N SER A 244 -0.43 9.15 13.98
CA SER A 244 -0.34 10.40 14.71
C SER A 244 0.74 11.24 14.07
N ILE A 245 0.38 12.42 13.54
CA ILE A 245 1.26 13.23 12.73
C ILE A 245 1.39 14.63 13.34
N TYR A 246 2.63 15.06 13.55
CA TYR A 246 2.98 16.44 13.86
C TYR A 246 3.69 17.05 12.65
N ILE A 247 3.31 18.27 12.28
CA ILE A 247 3.94 19.01 11.19
C ILE A 247 4.43 20.37 11.64
N GLU A 248 5.54 20.82 11.06
CA GLU A 248 6.00 22.21 11.14
C GLU A 248 5.80 22.86 9.77
N LEU A 249 5.10 23.99 9.74
CA LEU A 249 4.80 24.74 8.54
C LEU A 249 5.82 25.88 8.35
N GLU A 250 5.91 26.39 7.12
CA GLU A 250 6.75 27.54 6.80
C GLU A 250 6.25 28.83 7.46
N LYS A 251 4.95 28.99 7.54
CA LYS A 251 4.26 30.15 8.12
C LYS A 251 3.21 29.68 9.13
N ASP A 252 2.84 30.56 10.05
CA ASP A 252 1.69 30.31 10.91
C ASP A 252 0.42 30.12 10.10
N MET A 253 -0.43 29.24 10.59
CA MET A 253 -1.71 28.89 9.96
C MET A 253 -2.79 28.77 11.03
N SER A 254 -3.97 29.33 10.78
CA SER A 254 -5.09 29.18 11.70
C SER A 254 -5.65 27.74 11.64
N ILE A 255 -6.29 27.31 12.74
CA ILE A 255 -6.96 26.00 12.78
C ILE A 255 -8.10 25.98 11.76
N GLU A 256 -8.84 27.08 11.62
CA GLU A 256 -9.95 27.22 10.69
C GLU A 256 -9.52 27.05 9.22
N ASP A 257 -8.33 27.54 8.86
CA ASP A 257 -7.80 27.39 7.50
C ASP A 257 -7.32 25.93 7.27
N LEU A 258 -6.74 25.32 8.29
CA LEU A 258 -6.35 23.91 8.23
C LEU A 258 -7.57 22.99 8.09
N GLU A 259 -8.61 23.20 8.89
CA GLU A 259 -9.86 22.44 8.81
C GLU A 259 -10.51 22.60 7.45
N ARG A 260 -10.57 23.83 6.92
CA ARG A 260 -11.12 24.12 5.59
C ARG A 260 -10.35 23.41 4.48
N ALA A 261 -9.02 23.33 4.59
CA ALA A 261 -8.19 22.61 3.63
C ALA A 261 -8.52 21.11 3.61
N LEU A 262 -8.66 20.50 4.78
CA LEU A 262 -8.97 19.07 4.91
C LEU A 262 -10.42 18.74 4.51
N GLN A 263 -11.40 19.57 4.87
CA GLN A 263 -12.81 19.37 4.54
C GLN A 263 -13.10 19.38 3.03
N ASN A 264 -12.33 20.12 2.25
CA ASN A 264 -12.52 20.26 0.80
C ASN A 264 -11.58 19.36 -0.03
N ALA A 265 -10.76 18.55 0.62
CA ALA A 265 -9.79 17.72 -0.07
C ALA A 265 -10.40 16.39 -0.54
N GLU A 266 -10.01 15.98 -1.75
CA GLU A 266 -10.32 14.67 -2.28
C GLU A 266 -9.60 13.58 -1.51
N GLY A 267 -10.25 12.42 -1.34
CA GLY A 267 -9.69 11.27 -0.62
C GLY A 267 -9.67 11.41 0.90
N ILE A 268 -10.27 12.49 1.46
CA ILE A 268 -10.32 12.73 2.90
C ILE A 268 -11.77 12.81 3.40
N LYS A 269 -12.08 12.00 4.39
CA LYS A 269 -13.29 12.17 5.20
C LYS A 269 -12.91 12.86 6.50
N TYR A 270 -13.11 14.18 6.53
CA TYR A 270 -12.82 14.99 7.71
C TYR A 270 -13.88 14.81 8.79
N SER A 271 -13.46 14.69 10.05
CA SER A 271 -14.34 14.68 11.22
C SER A 271 -13.76 15.54 12.33
N ASN A 272 -14.58 16.41 12.90
CA ASN A 272 -14.22 17.32 14.00
C ASN A 272 -14.94 17.00 15.32
N SER A 273 -16.02 16.21 15.29
CA SER A 273 -16.86 15.90 16.47
C SER A 273 -16.78 14.43 16.89
N ASP A 274 -16.29 13.59 16.01
CA ASP A 274 -16.12 12.15 16.21
C ASP A 274 -14.83 11.72 15.51
N TYR A 275 -14.41 10.47 15.65
CA TYR A 275 -13.23 9.94 14.99
C TYR A 275 -13.52 8.53 14.47
N HIS A 276 -12.88 8.20 13.36
CA HIS A 276 -12.91 6.86 12.81
C HIS A 276 -11.71 6.05 13.28
N THR A 277 -11.95 4.78 13.53
CA THR A 277 -10.88 3.81 13.84
C THR A 277 -10.61 2.91 12.64
N PRO A 278 -9.51 2.16 12.61
CA PRO A 278 -9.25 1.20 11.55
C PRO A 278 -10.39 0.19 11.31
N ILE A 279 -11.14 -0.17 12.36
CA ILE A 279 -12.29 -1.08 12.23
C ILE A 279 -13.45 -0.41 11.48
N ASP A 280 -13.69 0.86 11.75
CA ASP A 280 -14.78 1.61 11.10
C ASP A 280 -14.51 1.86 9.62
N CYS A 281 -13.23 1.86 9.24
CA CYS A 281 -12.78 2.11 7.87
C CYS A 281 -12.57 0.82 7.04
N GLU A 282 -12.72 -0.35 7.66
CA GLU A 282 -12.49 -1.62 6.98
C GLU A 282 -13.51 -1.87 5.87
N GLY A 283 -13.02 -1.91 4.64
CA GLY A 283 -13.86 -2.17 3.46
C GLY A 283 -14.56 -0.96 2.87
N GLU A 284 -14.40 0.21 3.48
CA GLU A 284 -14.94 1.46 2.95
C GLU A 284 -14.10 1.97 1.75
N ASP A 285 -14.79 2.63 0.82
CA ASP A 285 -14.24 3.11 -0.47
C ASP A 285 -14.31 4.65 -0.57
N TRP A 286 -14.10 5.36 0.50
CA TRP A 286 -14.13 6.84 0.53
C TRP A 286 -12.80 7.44 0.91
#